data_d9ffbe590bffbfa72ee47e577747387f
#
_entry.id   d9ffbe590bffbfa72ee47e577747387f
#
_cell.length_a   1.000
_cell.length_b   1.000
_cell.length_c   1.000
_cell.angle_alpha   90.00
_cell.angle_beta   90.00
_cell.angle_gamma   90.00
#
_symmetry.space_group_name_H-M   'P 1'
#
loop_
_entity.id
_entity.type
_entity.pdbx_description
1 polymer ?
#
loop_
_entity_poly.entity_id
_entity_poly.type
_entity_poly.pdbx_seq_one_letter_code
_entity_poly.pdbx_strand_id
1 'polypeptide(L)'
;MLELQHIGFEAEGKEILRDVSLTINDRFVAVTGPNGGGKSTLAKIIMGIDKPTSGRILFNGEDITYLSITERANRGISYAFQQPVRFKGLRVKDLLKLAAGKDATITAACNVLSEVGLCARDYIARELNDTLSGGELKRIEIAMTLARGTQLSVFDEPEAGIDLWSFQNLIHVFEKMHERTRGSILIISHQERILNIADKIIYVKAGEVEKYGPREEILPALLGAQTAGACKVLTDKLAAGKEGGARA
;
A
#
# COMPACT_ATOMS: atom_id res chain seq x y z
N MET A 1 -3.35 -4.26 -16.13
CA MET A 1 -2.02 -3.70 -16.45
C MET A 1 -2.02 -2.21 -16.12
N LEU A 2 -1.10 -1.75 -15.29
CA LEU A 2 -0.85 -0.33 -15.00
C LEU A 2 0.51 0.04 -15.60
N GLU A 3 0.56 1.13 -16.36
CA GLU A 3 1.79 1.64 -16.96
C GLU A 3 1.96 3.12 -16.62
N LEU A 4 3.12 3.46 -16.10
CA LEU A 4 3.55 4.81 -15.80
C LEU A 4 4.64 5.19 -16.80
N GLN A 5 4.47 6.32 -17.48
CA GLN A 5 5.37 6.81 -18.51
C GLN A 5 5.86 8.20 -18.13
N HIS A 6 7.13 8.31 -17.76
CA HIS A 6 7.82 9.58 -17.46
C HIS A 6 7.10 10.45 -16.41
N ILE A 7 6.55 9.83 -15.36
CA ILE A 7 5.81 10.53 -14.30
C ILE A 7 6.75 11.40 -13.50
N GLY A 8 6.49 12.70 -13.54
CA GLY A 8 7.08 13.71 -12.67
C GLY A 8 6.01 14.34 -11.77
N PHE A 9 6.39 14.74 -10.58
CA PHE A 9 5.51 15.46 -9.66
C PHE A 9 6.29 16.46 -8.83
N GLU A 10 5.83 17.71 -8.88
CA GLU A 10 6.36 18.83 -8.09
C GLU A 10 5.27 19.40 -7.20
N ALA A 11 5.58 19.64 -5.93
CA ALA A 11 4.71 20.33 -4.98
C ALA A 11 5.52 21.34 -4.19
N GLU A 12 4.99 22.54 -4.03
CA GLU A 12 5.60 23.65 -3.27
C GLU A 12 7.06 23.95 -3.70
N GLY A 13 7.35 23.89 -5.01
CA GLY A 13 8.67 24.12 -5.56
C GLY A 13 9.68 23.01 -5.31
N LYS A 14 9.24 21.85 -4.79
CA LYS A 14 10.07 20.68 -4.57
C LYS A 14 9.66 19.55 -5.50
N GLU A 15 10.61 19.04 -6.25
CA GLU A 15 10.43 17.85 -7.06
C GLU A 15 10.39 16.60 -6.16
N ILE A 16 9.24 15.89 -6.18
CA ILE A 16 8.97 14.72 -5.32
C ILE A 16 9.12 13.43 -6.12
N LEU A 17 8.68 13.42 -7.39
CA LEU A 17 8.90 12.29 -8.31
C LEU A 17 9.61 12.80 -9.56
N ARG A 18 10.55 11.97 -10.06
CA ARG A 18 11.42 12.26 -11.18
C ARG A 18 11.38 11.14 -12.18
N ASP A 19 10.81 11.40 -13.34
CA ASP A 19 10.86 10.50 -14.51
C ASP A 19 10.53 9.02 -14.18
N VAL A 20 9.50 8.79 -13.37
CA VAL A 20 9.10 7.45 -12.98
C VAL A 20 8.43 6.74 -14.14
N SER A 21 9.10 5.70 -14.65
CA SER A 21 8.60 4.84 -15.75
C SER A 21 8.62 3.38 -15.30
N LEU A 22 7.45 2.73 -15.30
CA LEU A 22 7.33 1.31 -14.91
C LEU A 22 6.01 0.69 -15.41
N THR A 23 6.02 -0.63 -15.57
CA THR A 23 4.83 -1.39 -15.97
C THR A 23 4.54 -2.46 -14.91
N ILE A 24 3.34 -2.44 -14.36
CA ILE A 24 2.85 -3.38 -13.35
C ILE A 24 1.83 -4.32 -13.98
N ASN A 25 2.18 -5.60 -14.08
CA ASN A 25 1.33 -6.68 -14.58
C ASN A 25 1.19 -7.82 -13.58
N ASP A 26 2.00 -7.82 -12.54
CA ASP A 26 2.07 -8.89 -11.55
C ASP A 26 0.90 -8.79 -10.58
N ARG A 27 0.56 -9.90 -9.94
CA ARG A 27 -0.61 -9.98 -9.05
C ARG A 27 -0.36 -9.27 -7.73
N PHE A 28 0.86 -9.32 -7.20
CA PHE A 28 1.22 -8.68 -5.95
C PHE A 28 2.56 -7.95 -6.08
N VAL A 29 2.53 -6.64 -6.05
CA VAL A 29 3.72 -5.79 -6.17
C VAL A 29 3.87 -4.95 -4.90
N ALA A 30 5.03 -5.04 -4.25
CA ALA A 30 5.36 -4.22 -3.10
C ALA A 30 6.19 -3.01 -3.52
N VAL A 31 5.88 -1.85 -2.95
CA VAL A 31 6.66 -0.61 -3.08
C VAL A 31 7.35 -0.34 -1.75
N THR A 32 8.66 -0.24 -1.74
CA THR A 32 9.44 0.07 -0.54
C THR A 32 10.51 1.12 -0.83
N GLY A 33 11.21 1.57 0.20
CA GLY A 33 12.25 2.60 0.09
C GLY A 33 12.20 3.58 1.26
N PRO A 34 13.17 4.50 1.40
CA PRO A 34 13.25 5.40 2.55
C PRO A 34 12.03 6.32 2.69
N ASN A 35 11.80 6.81 3.91
CA ASN A 35 10.76 7.82 4.16
C ASN A 35 11.06 9.09 3.36
N GLY A 36 10.01 9.71 2.81
CA GLY A 36 10.17 10.86 1.91
C GLY A 36 10.66 10.51 0.51
N GLY A 37 10.81 9.22 0.16
CA GLY A 37 11.25 8.78 -1.16
C GLY A 37 10.23 8.94 -2.30
N GLY A 38 8.96 9.34 -2.01
CA GLY A 38 7.92 9.54 -3.03
C GLY A 38 6.89 8.41 -3.14
N LYS A 39 6.96 7.36 -2.32
CA LYS A 39 6.09 6.17 -2.40
C LYS A 39 4.58 6.48 -2.31
N SER A 40 4.15 7.16 -1.24
CA SER A 40 2.74 7.53 -1.04
C SER A 40 2.27 8.55 -2.08
N THR A 41 3.16 9.44 -2.54
CA THR A 41 2.89 10.36 -3.65
C THR A 41 2.60 9.59 -4.93
N LEU A 42 3.43 8.59 -5.25
CA LEU A 42 3.22 7.72 -6.41
C LEU A 42 1.85 7.02 -6.35
N ALA A 43 1.49 6.48 -5.19
CA ALA A 43 0.19 5.83 -4.98
C ALA A 43 -0.99 6.81 -5.11
N LYS A 44 -0.87 8.04 -4.58
CA LYS A 44 -1.88 9.09 -4.73
C LYS A 44 -2.06 9.53 -6.19
N ILE A 45 -0.98 9.61 -6.94
CA ILE A 45 -1.01 9.91 -8.38
C ILE A 45 -1.70 8.79 -9.15
N ILE A 46 -1.42 7.52 -8.85
CA ILE A 46 -2.10 6.36 -9.45
C ILE A 46 -3.61 6.41 -9.18
N MET A 47 -4.03 6.83 -7.98
CA MET A 47 -5.45 6.97 -7.64
C MET A 47 -6.09 8.24 -8.21
N GLY A 48 -5.30 9.26 -8.60
CA GLY A 48 -5.79 10.55 -9.09
C GLY A 48 -6.13 11.54 -7.97
N ILE A 49 -5.63 11.30 -6.77
CA ILE A 49 -5.69 12.25 -5.64
C ILE A 49 -4.79 13.44 -5.97
N ASP A 50 -3.53 13.16 -6.35
CA ASP A 50 -2.59 14.12 -6.87
C ASP A 50 -2.49 13.97 -8.40
N LYS A 51 -2.30 15.09 -9.11
CA LYS A 51 -2.11 15.09 -10.57
C LYS A 51 -0.63 15.19 -10.89
N PRO A 52 -0.08 14.33 -11.76
CA PRO A 52 1.31 14.45 -12.16
C PRO A 52 1.56 15.77 -12.88
N THR A 53 2.76 16.34 -12.70
CA THR A 53 3.20 17.56 -13.42
C THR A 53 3.68 17.23 -14.84
N SER A 54 4.12 15.99 -15.07
CA SER A 54 4.53 15.47 -16.37
C SER A 54 4.25 13.97 -16.47
N GLY A 55 4.28 13.45 -17.71
CA GLY A 55 4.12 12.04 -17.99
C GLY A 55 2.68 11.60 -18.21
N ARG A 56 2.48 10.28 -18.34
CA ARG A 56 1.18 9.65 -18.59
C ARG A 56 0.98 8.40 -17.74
N ILE A 57 -0.28 8.12 -17.42
CA ILE A 57 -0.70 6.90 -16.72
C ILE A 57 -1.68 6.16 -17.60
N LEU A 58 -1.32 4.93 -17.98
CA LEU A 58 -2.21 4.05 -18.71
C LEU A 58 -2.69 2.92 -17.80
N PHE A 59 -3.99 2.66 -17.82
CA PHE A 59 -4.60 1.53 -17.14
C PHE A 59 -5.38 0.68 -18.12
N ASN A 60 -4.93 -0.57 -18.31
CA ASN A 60 -5.44 -1.49 -19.33
C ASN A 60 -5.43 -0.88 -20.76
N GLY A 61 -4.41 -0.07 -21.05
CA GLY A 61 -4.25 0.60 -22.35
C GLY A 61 -5.01 1.93 -22.49
N GLU A 62 -5.85 2.30 -21.53
CA GLU A 62 -6.57 3.58 -21.51
C GLU A 62 -5.77 4.64 -20.75
N ASP A 63 -5.63 5.84 -21.31
CA ASP A 63 -5.02 6.98 -20.62
C ASP A 63 -5.96 7.50 -19.52
N ILE A 64 -5.50 7.36 -18.29
CA ILE A 64 -6.23 7.79 -17.08
C ILE A 64 -5.60 9.01 -16.41
N THR A 65 -4.59 9.63 -17.02
CA THR A 65 -3.73 10.66 -16.41
C THR A 65 -4.52 11.78 -15.73
N TYR A 66 -5.55 12.28 -16.39
CA TYR A 66 -6.35 13.40 -15.88
C TYR A 66 -7.75 13.02 -15.41
N LEU A 67 -8.07 11.71 -15.39
CA LEU A 67 -9.34 11.23 -14.85
C LEU A 67 -9.44 11.51 -13.35
N SER A 68 -10.64 11.83 -12.91
CA SER A 68 -10.98 12.03 -11.49
C SER A 68 -10.87 10.72 -10.70
N ILE A 69 -10.78 10.83 -9.37
CA ILE A 69 -10.81 9.69 -8.44
C ILE A 69 -12.02 8.78 -8.72
N THR A 70 -13.20 9.38 -8.94
CA THR A 70 -14.44 8.63 -9.22
C THR A 70 -14.36 7.86 -10.53
N GLU A 71 -13.83 8.46 -11.59
CA GLU A 71 -13.68 7.79 -12.89
C GLU A 71 -12.68 6.63 -12.81
N ARG A 72 -11.57 6.81 -12.11
CA ARG A 72 -10.59 5.73 -11.87
C ARG A 72 -11.18 4.62 -11.00
N ALA A 73 -11.93 4.99 -9.97
CA ALA A 73 -12.64 4.03 -9.13
C ALA A 73 -13.65 3.20 -9.94
N ASN A 74 -14.38 3.81 -10.88
CA ASN A 74 -15.31 3.11 -11.78
C ASN A 74 -14.61 2.17 -12.78
N ARG A 75 -13.32 2.41 -13.07
CA ARG A 75 -12.46 1.51 -13.87
C ARG A 75 -11.86 0.37 -13.04
N GLY A 76 -12.19 0.29 -11.77
CA GLY A 76 -11.76 -0.78 -10.89
C GLY A 76 -10.44 -0.53 -10.19
N ILE A 77 -10.07 0.74 -9.93
CA ILE A 77 -8.95 1.09 -9.06
C ILE A 77 -9.49 1.43 -7.67
N SER A 78 -8.91 0.85 -6.63
CA SER A 78 -9.22 1.18 -5.23
C SER A 78 -7.98 1.60 -4.47
N TYR A 79 -8.17 2.41 -3.43
CA TYR A 79 -7.10 2.91 -2.58
C TYR A 79 -7.50 2.79 -1.11
N ALA A 80 -6.67 2.13 -0.33
CA ALA A 80 -6.78 2.06 1.11
C ALA A 80 -5.74 2.99 1.74
N PHE A 81 -6.23 3.96 2.51
CA PHE A 81 -5.38 5.02 3.10
C PHE A 81 -4.53 4.48 4.25
N GLN A 82 -3.41 5.14 4.53
CA GLN A 82 -2.56 4.87 5.69
C GLN A 82 -3.37 4.96 7.00
N GLN A 83 -4.22 5.96 7.14
CA GLN A 83 -5.18 6.07 8.22
C GLN A 83 -6.58 5.70 7.73
N PRO A 84 -7.24 4.70 8.34
CA PRO A 84 -8.57 4.27 7.91
C PRO A 84 -9.59 5.38 8.15
N VAL A 85 -10.49 5.55 7.19
CA VAL A 85 -11.55 6.57 7.28
C VAL A 85 -12.67 6.07 8.19
N ARG A 86 -13.15 6.93 9.08
CA ARG A 86 -14.27 6.67 9.97
C ARG A 86 -15.53 7.33 9.44
N PHE A 87 -16.63 6.59 9.44
CA PHE A 87 -17.91 7.06 8.94
C PHE A 87 -18.94 7.02 10.07
N LYS A 88 -19.22 8.18 10.70
CA LYS A 88 -20.26 8.28 11.73
C LYS A 88 -21.63 7.92 11.16
N GLY A 89 -22.39 7.10 11.88
CA GLY A 89 -23.75 6.71 11.51
C GLY A 89 -23.85 5.59 10.48
N LEU A 90 -22.70 5.11 9.91
CA LEU A 90 -22.70 3.97 9.01
C LEU A 90 -22.24 2.69 9.72
N ARG A 91 -22.95 1.61 9.44
CA ARG A 91 -22.60 0.28 9.94
C ARG A 91 -21.70 -0.44 8.94
N VAL A 92 -20.94 -1.42 9.43
CA VAL A 92 -20.08 -2.27 8.59
C VAL A 92 -20.84 -2.86 7.40
N LYS A 93 -22.06 -3.39 7.64
CA LYS A 93 -22.93 -3.93 6.57
C LYS A 93 -23.28 -2.90 5.50
N ASP A 94 -23.47 -1.65 5.87
CA ASP A 94 -23.88 -0.60 4.95
C ASP A 94 -22.71 -0.24 4.02
N LEU A 95 -21.50 -0.18 4.56
CA LEU A 95 -20.28 0.05 3.77
C LEU A 95 -19.94 -1.12 2.86
N LEU A 96 -20.04 -2.36 3.34
CA LEU A 96 -19.79 -3.53 2.52
C LEU A 96 -20.79 -3.63 1.36
N LYS A 97 -22.07 -3.28 1.61
CA LYS A 97 -23.07 -3.18 0.54
C LYS A 97 -22.77 -2.09 -0.47
N LEU A 98 -22.34 -0.91 0.00
CA LEU A 98 -21.90 0.18 -0.90
C LEU A 98 -20.70 -0.24 -1.76
N ALA A 99 -19.74 -0.93 -1.17
CA ALA A 99 -18.55 -1.42 -1.87
C ALA A 99 -18.89 -2.49 -2.93
N ALA A 100 -19.71 -3.48 -2.57
CA ALA A 100 -20.06 -4.60 -3.44
C ALA A 100 -21.15 -4.28 -4.49
N GLY A 101 -21.84 -3.12 -4.35
CA GLY A 101 -22.92 -2.71 -5.26
C GLY A 101 -24.33 -3.11 -4.82
N LYS A 102 -25.33 -2.76 -5.65
CA LYS A 102 -26.75 -2.83 -5.29
C LYS A 102 -27.25 -4.25 -5.00
N ASP A 103 -26.66 -5.27 -5.62
CA ASP A 103 -27.11 -6.66 -5.51
C ASP A 103 -26.38 -7.44 -4.39
N ALA A 104 -25.60 -6.74 -3.55
CA ALA A 104 -24.85 -7.37 -2.48
C ALA A 104 -25.75 -7.95 -1.39
N THR A 105 -25.61 -9.25 -1.14
CA THR A 105 -26.34 -9.95 -0.07
C THR A 105 -25.62 -9.80 1.28
N ILE A 106 -26.37 -9.94 2.37
CA ILE A 106 -25.78 -10.00 3.73
C ILE A 106 -24.81 -11.18 3.84
N THR A 107 -25.14 -12.30 3.21
CA THR A 107 -24.27 -13.49 3.20
C THR A 107 -22.92 -13.19 2.57
N ALA A 108 -22.88 -12.47 1.44
CA ALA A 108 -21.63 -12.05 0.81
C ALA A 108 -20.81 -11.15 1.75
N ALA A 109 -21.45 -10.20 2.41
CA ALA A 109 -20.77 -9.34 3.40
C ALA A 109 -20.21 -10.15 4.59
N CYS A 110 -20.94 -11.15 5.08
CA CYS A 110 -20.45 -12.04 6.14
C CYS A 110 -19.24 -12.87 5.69
N ASN A 111 -19.24 -13.37 4.46
CA ASN A 111 -18.13 -14.13 3.91
C ASN A 111 -16.85 -13.27 3.81
N VAL A 112 -16.97 -12.05 3.30
CA VAL A 112 -15.85 -11.13 3.19
C VAL A 112 -15.27 -10.75 4.56
N LEU A 113 -16.12 -10.52 5.58
CA LEU A 113 -15.66 -10.31 6.96
C LEU A 113 -14.89 -11.50 7.50
N SER A 114 -15.35 -12.72 7.24
CA SER A 114 -14.68 -13.94 7.65
C SER A 114 -13.31 -14.09 6.95
N GLU A 115 -13.19 -13.66 5.69
CA GLU A 115 -11.94 -13.68 4.92
C GLU A 115 -10.87 -12.79 5.56
N VAL A 116 -11.27 -11.63 6.10
CA VAL A 116 -10.35 -10.72 6.82
C VAL A 116 -10.21 -11.05 8.31
N GLY A 117 -10.69 -12.22 8.75
CA GLY A 117 -10.57 -12.69 10.13
C GLY A 117 -11.44 -11.93 11.14
N LEU A 118 -12.59 -11.37 10.67
CA LEU A 118 -13.59 -10.75 11.53
C LEU A 118 -14.82 -11.62 11.63
N CYS A 119 -15.30 -11.89 12.86
CA CYS A 119 -16.55 -12.63 13.07
C CYS A 119 -17.73 -11.79 12.58
N ALA A 120 -18.42 -12.24 11.54
CA ALA A 120 -19.52 -11.49 10.95
C ALA A 120 -20.62 -11.19 11.98
N ARG A 121 -20.93 -12.12 12.90
CA ARG A 121 -21.94 -11.94 13.95
C ARG A 121 -21.63 -10.71 14.82
N ASP A 122 -20.35 -10.50 15.13
CA ASP A 122 -19.93 -9.47 16.08
C ASP A 122 -19.72 -8.11 15.40
N TYR A 123 -19.41 -8.09 14.09
CA TYR A 123 -19.01 -6.87 13.38
C TYR A 123 -20.06 -6.34 12.41
N ILE A 124 -20.88 -7.18 11.79
CA ILE A 124 -21.78 -6.79 10.68
C ILE A 124 -22.75 -5.63 11.02
N ALA A 125 -23.19 -5.57 12.28
CA ALA A 125 -24.12 -4.55 12.77
C ALA A 125 -23.41 -3.38 13.50
N ARG A 126 -22.08 -3.46 13.72
CA ARG A 126 -21.34 -2.42 14.41
C ARG A 126 -21.23 -1.16 13.56
N GLU A 127 -21.23 -0.03 14.21
CA GLU A 127 -20.98 1.27 13.61
C GLU A 127 -19.46 1.52 13.49
N LEU A 128 -19.03 2.20 12.44
CA LEU A 128 -17.62 2.60 12.25
C LEU A 128 -17.29 3.83 13.08
N ASN A 129 -17.19 3.63 14.37
CA ASN A 129 -16.88 4.67 15.35
C ASN A 129 -15.59 4.37 16.13
N ASP A 130 -15.35 5.12 17.18
CA ASP A 130 -14.13 5.06 18.02
C ASP A 130 -14.04 3.79 18.89
N THR A 131 -15.06 2.93 18.89
CA THR A 131 -15.03 1.65 19.62
C THR A 131 -14.31 0.54 18.88
N LEU A 132 -13.97 0.75 17.59
CA LEU A 132 -13.18 -0.18 16.80
C LEU A 132 -11.70 0.14 16.93
N SER A 133 -10.89 -0.90 17.18
CA SER A 133 -9.43 -0.77 17.17
C SER A 133 -8.89 -0.43 15.76
N GLY A 134 -7.68 0.11 15.68
CA GLY A 134 -7.03 0.39 14.39
C GLY A 134 -6.93 -0.85 13.51
N GLY A 135 -6.59 -2.01 14.07
CA GLY A 135 -6.50 -3.27 13.34
C GLY A 135 -7.86 -3.79 12.83
N GLU A 136 -8.95 -3.56 13.57
CA GLU A 136 -10.30 -3.90 13.12
C GLU A 136 -10.75 -3.01 11.97
N LEU A 137 -10.52 -1.70 12.07
CA LEU A 137 -10.83 -0.74 11.01
C LEU A 137 -10.06 -1.06 9.73
N LYS A 138 -8.76 -1.38 9.82
CA LYS A 138 -7.95 -1.79 8.66
C LYS A 138 -8.49 -3.05 7.99
N ARG A 139 -8.86 -4.06 8.76
CA ARG A 139 -9.46 -5.29 8.19
C ARG A 139 -10.81 -5.02 7.55
N ILE A 140 -11.62 -4.11 8.08
CA ILE A 140 -12.89 -3.69 7.46
C ILE A 140 -12.61 -2.95 6.14
N GLU A 141 -11.60 -2.07 6.08
CA GLU A 141 -11.17 -1.37 4.85
C GLU A 141 -10.74 -2.36 3.76
N ILE A 142 -9.95 -3.37 4.13
CA ILE A 142 -9.57 -4.46 3.22
C ILE A 142 -10.80 -5.27 2.78
N ALA A 143 -11.73 -5.56 3.69
CA ALA A 143 -12.98 -6.23 3.37
C ALA A 143 -13.81 -5.45 2.33
N MET A 144 -13.85 -4.11 2.44
CA MET A 144 -14.51 -3.26 1.44
C MET A 144 -13.82 -3.35 0.07
N THR A 145 -12.49 -3.36 0.04
CA THR A 145 -11.71 -3.54 -1.20
C THR A 145 -11.98 -4.89 -1.85
N LEU A 146 -12.02 -5.97 -1.05
CA LEU A 146 -12.38 -7.32 -1.52
C LEU A 146 -13.83 -7.39 -2.05
N ALA A 147 -14.76 -6.82 -1.31
CA ALA A 147 -16.17 -6.79 -1.70
C ALA A 147 -16.40 -6.06 -3.03
N ARG A 148 -15.58 -5.04 -3.32
CA ARG A 148 -15.64 -4.27 -4.56
C ARG A 148 -15.12 -5.05 -5.77
N GLY A 149 -14.20 -6.00 -5.59
CA GLY A 149 -13.66 -6.81 -6.69
C GLY A 149 -12.85 -5.96 -7.69
N THR A 150 -11.95 -5.09 -7.20
CA THR A 150 -11.18 -4.15 -8.02
C THR A 150 -10.12 -4.86 -8.87
N GLN A 151 -9.78 -4.25 -10.01
CA GLN A 151 -8.71 -4.72 -10.91
C GLN A 151 -7.32 -4.28 -10.41
N LEU A 152 -7.26 -3.16 -9.70
CA LEU A 152 -6.05 -2.68 -9.02
C LEU A 152 -6.42 -2.20 -7.61
N SER A 153 -5.85 -2.82 -6.60
CA SER A 153 -6.00 -2.44 -5.20
C SER A 153 -4.69 -1.84 -4.70
N VAL A 154 -4.70 -0.58 -4.29
CA VAL A 154 -3.54 0.12 -3.75
C VAL A 154 -3.69 0.25 -2.24
N PHE A 155 -2.69 -0.20 -1.48
CA PHE A 155 -2.63 -0.11 -0.02
C PHE A 155 -1.42 0.72 0.39
N ASP A 156 -1.65 1.79 1.14
CA ASP A 156 -0.59 2.67 1.63
C ASP A 156 -0.33 2.41 3.11
N GLU A 157 0.78 1.73 3.41
CA GLU A 157 1.21 1.33 4.74
C GLU A 157 0.07 0.75 5.61
N PRO A 158 -0.60 -0.32 5.16
CA PRO A 158 -1.77 -0.87 5.86
C PRO A 158 -1.47 -1.38 7.25
N GLU A 159 -0.19 -1.61 7.57
CA GLU A 159 0.31 -2.03 8.89
C GLU A 159 0.49 -0.87 9.86
N ALA A 160 0.40 0.38 9.44
CA ALA A 160 0.65 1.54 10.30
C ALA A 160 -0.34 1.60 11.47
N GLY A 161 0.17 1.68 12.70
CA GLY A 161 -0.65 1.78 13.91
C GLY A 161 -1.36 0.49 14.32
N ILE A 162 -0.94 -0.66 13.79
CA ILE A 162 -1.48 -1.98 14.14
C ILE A 162 -0.54 -2.66 15.14
N ASP A 163 -1.15 -3.31 16.16
CA ASP A 163 -0.41 -4.14 17.11
C ASP A 163 0.12 -5.44 16.48
N LEU A 164 1.09 -6.07 17.13
CA LEU A 164 1.78 -7.26 16.62
C LEU A 164 0.83 -8.44 16.30
N TRP A 165 -0.20 -8.64 17.11
CA TRP A 165 -1.15 -9.76 16.92
C TRP A 165 -2.08 -9.51 15.75
N SER A 166 -2.60 -8.28 15.65
CA SER A 166 -3.41 -7.84 14.51
C SER A 166 -2.60 -7.84 13.20
N PHE A 167 -1.30 -7.55 13.26
CA PHE A 167 -0.40 -7.61 12.11
C PHE A 167 -0.24 -9.03 11.56
N GLN A 168 -0.15 -10.06 12.42
CA GLN A 168 -0.12 -11.47 11.96
C GLN A 168 -1.37 -11.81 11.14
N ASN A 169 -2.54 -11.41 11.63
CA ASN A 169 -3.80 -11.63 10.91
C ASN A 169 -3.82 -10.87 9.57
N LEU A 170 -3.27 -9.65 9.53
CA LEU A 170 -3.17 -8.85 8.32
C LEU A 170 -2.33 -9.55 7.24
N ILE A 171 -1.20 -10.14 7.61
CA ILE A 171 -0.37 -10.94 6.68
C ILE A 171 -1.20 -12.05 6.04
N HIS A 172 -1.91 -12.87 6.83
CA HIS A 172 -2.76 -13.94 6.30
C HIS A 172 -3.88 -13.43 5.37
N VAL A 173 -4.40 -12.24 5.64
CA VAL A 173 -5.38 -11.62 4.75
C VAL A 173 -4.74 -11.31 3.39
N PHE A 174 -3.54 -10.73 3.36
CA PHE A 174 -2.84 -10.43 2.12
C PHE A 174 -2.40 -11.69 1.36
N GLU A 175 -1.97 -12.75 2.05
CA GLU A 175 -1.68 -14.06 1.44
C GLU A 175 -2.92 -14.60 0.72
N LYS A 176 -4.09 -14.61 1.39
CA LYS A 176 -5.37 -15.03 0.78
C LYS A 176 -5.81 -14.12 -0.37
N MET A 177 -5.59 -12.80 -0.24
CA MET A 177 -5.87 -11.88 -1.34
C MET A 177 -5.01 -12.21 -2.55
N HIS A 178 -3.71 -12.44 -2.37
CA HIS A 178 -2.79 -12.82 -3.43
C HIS A 178 -3.27 -14.08 -4.18
N GLU A 179 -3.72 -15.10 -3.44
CA GLU A 179 -4.22 -16.35 -4.04
C GLU A 179 -5.50 -16.17 -4.86
N ARG A 180 -6.44 -15.31 -4.39
CA ARG A 180 -7.81 -15.23 -4.90
C ARG A 180 -8.06 -14.07 -5.86
N THR A 181 -7.34 -12.96 -5.72
CA THR A 181 -7.57 -11.77 -6.52
C THR A 181 -7.19 -12.02 -7.98
N ARG A 182 -8.12 -11.68 -8.89
CA ARG A 182 -7.85 -11.70 -10.34
C ARG A 182 -7.17 -10.41 -10.83
N GLY A 183 -7.19 -9.37 -10.02
CA GLY A 183 -6.53 -8.10 -10.27
C GLY A 183 -5.11 -8.05 -9.71
N SER A 184 -4.53 -6.85 -9.72
CA SER A 184 -3.22 -6.55 -9.14
C SER A 184 -3.36 -5.89 -7.77
N ILE A 185 -2.48 -6.23 -6.84
CA ILE A 185 -2.30 -5.59 -5.54
C ILE A 185 -1.01 -4.79 -5.59
N LEU A 186 -1.08 -3.51 -5.29
CA LEU A 186 0.07 -2.63 -5.10
C LEU A 186 0.10 -2.21 -3.63
N ILE A 187 1.12 -2.63 -2.90
CA ILE A 187 1.21 -2.35 -1.47
C ILE A 187 2.47 -1.56 -1.15
N ILE A 188 2.33 -0.42 -0.49
CA ILE A 188 3.47 0.31 0.08
C ILE A 188 3.71 -0.24 1.47
N SER A 189 4.89 -0.76 1.72
CA SER A 189 5.25 -1.29 3.04
C SER A 189 6.76 -1.29 3.27
N HIS A 190 7.14 -1.20 4.55
CA HIS A 190 8.50 -1.41 5.03
C HIS A 190 8.68 -2.75 5.76
N GLN A 191 7.59 -3.49 5.92
CA GLN A 191 7.59 -4.75 6.68
C GLN A 191 8.08 -5.91 5.82
N GLU A 192 9.18 -6.52 6.22
CA GLU A 192 9.78 -7.65 5.51
C GLU A 192 8.77 -8.77 5.22
N ARG A 193 7.86 -9.04 6.17
CA ARG A 193 6.82 -10.07 6.00
C ARG A 193 5.86 -9.76 4.84
N ILE A 194 5.49 -8.49 4.65
CA ILE A 194 4.67 -8.05 3.52
C ILE A 194 5.48 -8.14 2.22
N LEU A 195 6.75 -7.70 2.25
CA LEU A 195 7.64 -7.80 1.09
C LEU A 195 7.84 -9.25 0.63
N ASN A 196 7.84 -10.21 1.57
CA ASN A 196 7.97 -11.64 1.28
C ASN A 196 6.75 -12.27 0.58
N ILE A 197 5.57 -11.63 0.62
CA ILE A 197 4.37 -12.11 -0.12
C ILE A 197 4.43 -11.65 -1.59
N ALA A 198 5.14 -10.55 -1.87
CA ALA A 198 5.14 -9.93 -3.19
C ALA A 198 5.80 -10.81 -4.26
N ASP A 199 5.26 -10.76 -5.48
CA ASP A 199 5.89 -11.33 -6.68
C ASP A 199 7.08 -10.47 -7.11
N LYS A 200 6.89 -9.14 -7.06
CA LYS A 200 7.91 -8.15 -7.40
C LYS A 200 8.00 -7.02 -6.39
N ILE A 201 9.16 -6.40 -6.32
CA ILE A 201 9.44 -5.26 -5.46
C ILE A 201 9.88 -4.07 -6.31
N ILE A 202 9.29 -2.90 -6.04
CA ILE A 202 9.70 -1.59 -6.53
C ILE A 202 10.41 -0.89 -5.37
N TYR A 203 11.67 -0.51 -5.57
CA TYR A 203 12.42 0.28 -4.62
C TYR A 203 12.48 1.73 -5.08
N VAL A 204 11.77 2.61 -4.36
CA VAL A 204 11.69 4.04 -4.65
C VAL A 204 12.58 4.83 -3.71
N LYS A 205 13.47 5.66 -4.27
CA LYS A 205 14.39 6.50 -3.50
C LYS A 205 14.60 7.84 -4.19
N ALA A 206 14.55 8.91 -3.42
CA ALA A 206 14.74 10.28 -3.91
C ALA A 206 13.86 10.66 -5.12
N GLY A 207 12.63 10.11 -5.18
CA GLY A 207 11.68 10.38 -6.25
C GLY A 207 11.83 9.51 -7.51
N GLU A 208 12.77 8.56 -7.52
CA GLU A 208 13.06 7.70 -8.67
C GLU A 208 12.84 6.23 -8.32
N VAL A 209 12.56 5.40 -9.33
CA VAL A 209 12.58 3.94 -9.22
C VAL A 209 14.01 3.45 -9.38
N GLU A 210 14.70 3.22 -8.26
CA GLU A 210 16.09 2.75 -8.28
C GLU A 210 16.20 1.28 -8.67
N LYS A 211 15.22 0.46 -8.26
CA LYS A 211 15.16 -0.97 -8.61
C LYS A 211 13.71 -1.42 -8.80
N TYR A 212 13.50 -2.31 -9.76
CA TYR A 212 12.25 -3.03 -9.97
C TYR A 212 12.52 -4.43 -10.51
N GLY A 213 12.01 -5.45 -9.87
CA GLY A 213 12.24 -6.83 -10.28
C GLY A 213 11.64 -7.85 -9.33
N PRO A 214 11.93 -9.15 -9.57
CA PRO A 214 11.49 -10.25 -8.71
C PRO A 214 11.91 -10.05 -7.25
N ARG A 215 11.05 -10.43 -6.32
CA ARG A 215 11.33 -10.35 -4.89
C ARG A 215 12.63 -11.04 -4.52
N GLU A 216 12.88 -12.23 -5.09
CA GLU A 216 14.06 -13.06 -4.82
C GLU A 216 15.39 -12.34 -5.12
N GLU A 217 15.38 -11.39 -6.06
CA GLU A 217 16.55 -10.61 -6.44
C GLU A 217 16.68 -9.32 -5.61
N ILE A 218 15.54 -8.62 -5.43
CA ILE A 218 15.53 -7.29 -4.82
C ILE A 218 15.63 -7.35 -3.29
N LEU A 219 14.85 -8.23 -2.63
CA LEU A 219 14.76 -8.25 -1.16
C LEU A 219 16.09 -8.58 -0.47
N PRO A 220 16.85 -9.61 -0.87
CA PRO A 220 18.16 -9.89 -0.26
C PRO A 220 19.15 -8.73 -0.41
N ALA A 221 19.13 -8.05 -1.57
CA ALA A 221 20.00 -6.89 -1.82
C ALA A 221 19.65 -5.69 -0.91
N LEU A 222 18.37 -5.50 -0.59
CA LEU A 222 17.92 -4.45 0.33
C LEU A 222 18.29 -4.77 1.78
N LEU A 223 18.10 -6.01 2.24
CA LEU A 223 18.44 -6.45 3.60
C LEU A 223 19.96 -6.45 3.81
N GLY A 224 20.74 -6.89 2.82
CA GLY A 224 22.21 -6.85 2.87
C GLY A 224 22.78 -5.43 2.92
N ALA A 225 22.16 -4.49 2.22
CA ALA A 225 22.55 -3.07 2.26
C ALA A 225 22.26 -2.40 3.61
N GLN A 226 21.17 -2.79 4.29
CA GLN A 226 20.83 -2.29 5.63
C GLN A 226 21.85 -2.76 6.69
N THR A 227 22.27 -4.00 6.65
CA THR A 227 23.28 -4.55 7.58
C THR A 227 24.67 -3.93 7.34
N ALA A 228 25.06 -3.75 6.10
CA ALA A 228 26.34 -3.11 5.75
C ALA A 228 26.37 -1.61 6.15
N GLY A 229 25.26 -0.90 5.99
CA GLY A 229 25.12 0.50 6.42
C GLY A 229 25.17 0.68 7.94
N ALA A 230 24.52 -0.21 8.69
CA ALA A 230 24.54 -0.18 10.15
C ALA A 230 25.95 -0.45 10.72
N CYS A 231 26.71 -1.37 10.10
CA CYS A 231 28.07 -1.68 10.50
C CYS A 231 29.03 -0.50 10.24
N LYS A 232 28.85 0.22 9.12
CA LYS A 232 29.66 1.40 8.79
C LYS A 232 29.44 2.56 9.76
N VAL A 233 28.20 2.85 10.13
CA VAL A 233 27.86 3.90 11.11
C VAL A 233 28.39 3.57 12.50
N LEU A 234 28.45 2.29 12.91
CA LEU A 234 29.03 1.87 14.18
C LEU A 234 30.57 2.01 14.18
N THR A 235 31.23 1.65 13.07
CA THR A 235 32.69 1.79 12.94
C THR A 235 33.12 3.26 12.92
N ASP A 236 32.37 4.13 12.24
CA ASP A 236 32.66 5.57 12.20
C ASP A 236 32.45 6.25 13.57
N LYS A 237 31.41 5.84 14.33
CA LYS A 237 31.23 6.33 15.71
C LYS A 237 32.30 5.83 16.68
N LEU A 238 32.78 4.61 16.53
CA LEU A 238 33.85 4.04 17.33
C LEU A 238 35.23 4.66 16.98
N ALA A 239 35.44 5.06 15.73
CA ALA A 239 36.63 5.80 15.30
C ALA A 239 36.63 7.23 15.84
N ALA A 240 35.52 7.95 15.74
CA ALA A 240 35.38 9.32 16.25
C ALA A 240 35.47 9.42 17.79
N GLY A 241 35.07 8.35 18.52
CA GLY A 241 35.21 8.30 19.99
C GLY A 241 36.62 8.08 20.50
N LYS A 242 37.59 7.67 19.66
CA LYS A 242 38.98 7.46 20.05
C LYS A 242 39.84 8.71 19.92
N GLU A 243 39.44 9.72 19.18
CA GLU A 243 40.20 10.97 19.02
C GLU A 243 39.91 12.03 20.10
N GLY A 244 38.85 11.82 20.92
CA GLY A 244 38.48 12.74 22.00
C GLY A 244 39.11 12.47 23.37
N GLY A 245 39.94 11.41 23.53
CA GLY A 245 40.47 10.94 24.82
C GLY A 245 41.95 11.26 25.11
N ALA A 246 42.62 12.06 24.30
CA ALA A 246 44.06 12.36 24.49
C ALA A 246 44.31 13.88 24.59
N ARG A 247 43.66 14.55 25.56
CA ARG A 247 44.11 15.87 26.10
C ARG A 247 43.48 16.08 27.47
N ALA A 248 44.17 15.63 28.49
CA ALA A 248 44.13 16.18 29.84
C ALA A 248 45.43 15.80 30.54
#